data_09ad4d3c7b88054ad24d3224424c61bd
#
_entry.id   09ad4d3c7b88054ad24d3224424c61bd
#
_cell.length_a   1.000
_cell.length_b   1.000
_cell.length_c   1.000
_cell.angle_alpha   90.00
_cell.angle_beta   90.00
_cell.angle_gamma   90.00
#
_symmetry.space_group_name_H-M   'P 1'
#
loop_
_entity.id
_entity.type
_entity.pdbx_description
1 polymer ?
#
loop_
_entity_poly.entity_id
_entity_poly.type
_entity_poly.pdbx_seq_one_letter_code
_entity_poly.pdbx_strand_id
1 'polypeptide(L)'
;MFLIAGPCAIEGEQMVLDTAAELQQVCRDLDIPLYFKSSFDKANRTSSSSGRGVGMTEGLRILAEVKQRYGLPILTDVHESYQCAPVAEIAEVLQIPAFLSRQTDLLQAAALTGRIVNIKKGQFMAPWDMSGAIAKCREVAPQGKVWLTERGSSFGYGNLVVDMTSLVRMREYGCPIVFDATHSVQQPSSAKGVTGGNRELVPPLIRAALAVGIDGLFLEVHPDPDKAISDAANQLRLADIRRLLTEAKVFDELAHKTR
;
A
#
# COMPACT_ATOMS: atom_id res chain seq x y z
N MET A 1 4.04 -14.69 -3.93
CA MET A 1 3.75 -13.24 -3.78
C MET A 1 4.65 -12.62 -2.72
N PHE A 2 4.90 -11.29 -2.75
CA PHE A 2 5.44 -10.53 -1.62
C PHE A 2 4.32 -9.80 -0.84
N LEU A 3 4.60 -9.42 0.40
CA LEU A 3 3.67 -8.66 1.25
C LEU A 3 4.18 -7.23 1.46
N ILE A 4 3.29 -6.26 1.36
CA ILE A 4 3.47 -4.90 1.87
C ILE A 4 2.52 -4.76 3.06
N ALA A 5 3.04 -4.60 4.27
CA ALA A 5 2.19 -4.49 5.45
C ALA A 5 2.77 -3.60 6.55
N GLY A 6 1.86 -3.04 7.35
CA GLY A 6 2.15 -2.22 8.51
C GLY A 6 0.97 -1.32 8.87
N PRO A 7 1.09 -0.48 9.90
CA PRO A 7 0.02 0.42 10.30
C PRO A 7 -0.21 1.52 9.25
N CYS A 8 -1.46 1.95 9.12
CA CYS A 8 -1.86 3.00 8.17
C CYS A 8 -0.99 4.25 8.31
N ALA A 9 -0.78 4.71 9.54
CA ALA A 9 0.07 5.85 9.88
C ALA A 9 0.95 5.51 11.08
N ILE A 10 2.06 6.22 11.21
CA ILE A 10 2.92 6.18 12.40
C ILE A 10 2.20 6.93 13.52
N GLU A 11 1.77 6.20 14.55
CA GLU A 11 1.09 6.74 15.74
C GLU A 11 2.03 6.85 16.95
N GLY A 12 3.14 6.11 16.93
CA GLY A 12 4.18 6.10 17.93
C GLY A 12 5.24 5.06 17.62
N GLU A 13 6.46 5.30 18.08
CA GLU A 13 7.62 4.46 17.77
C GLU A 13 7.42 3.01 18.24
N GLN A 14 7.06 2.81 19.51
CA GLN A 14 6.93 1.48 20.09
C GLN A 14 5.90 0.63 19.34
N MET A 15 4.73 1.20 19.03
CA MET A 15 3.67 0.49 18.29
C MET A 15 4.16 0.05 16.89
N VAL A 16 4.92 0.92 16.21
CA VAL A 16 5.48 0.61 14.89
C VAL A 16 6.51 -0.52 14.98
N LEU A 17 7.41 -0.46 15.99
CA LEU A 17 8.43 -1.48 16.21
C LEU A 17 7.83 -2.85 16.56
N ASP A 18 6.86 -2.88 17.47
CA ASP A 18 6.17 -4.12 17.86
C ASP A 18 5.43 -4.74 16.67
N THR A 19 4.73 -3.91 15.89
CA THR A 19 4.05 -4.36 14.67
C THR A 19 5.04 -4.91 13.64
N ALA A 20 6.19 -4.27 13.46
CA ALA A 20 7.22 -4.74 12.54
C ALA A 20 7.81 -6.08 12.96
N ALA A 21 8.07 -6.26 14.26
CA ALA A 21 8.59 -7.51 14.82
C ALA A 21 7.61 -8.68 14.58
N GLU A 22 6.32 -8.48 14.87
CA GLU A 22 5.31 -9.52 14.70
C GLU A 22 5.10 -9.87 13.22
N LEU A 23 4.99 -8.87 12.33
CA LEU A 23 4.91 -9.09 10.89
C LEU A 23 6.12 -9.83 10.34
N GLN A 24 7.33 -9.46 10.78
CA GLN A 24 8.55 -10.13 10.36
C GLN A 24 8.55 -11.60 10.76
N GLN A 25 8.16 -11.90 12.00
CA GLN A 25 8.10 -13.30 12.49
C GLN A 25 7.10 -14.12 11.68
N VAL A 26 5.89 -13.59 11.46
CA VAL A 26 4.86 -14.28 10.66
C VAL A 26 5.35 -14.52 9.22
N CYS A 27 5.94 -13.50 8.60
CA CYS A 27 6.41 -13.60 7.22
C CYS A 27 7.61 -14.56 7.06
N ARG A 28 8.53 -14.61 8.03
CA ARG A 28 9.62 -15.59 8.06
C ARG A 28 9.09 -17.02 8.16
N ASP A 29 8.16 -17.28 9.06
CA ASP A 29 7.56 -18.61 9.26
C ASP A 29 6.82 -19.10 8.02
N LEU A 30 6.24 -18.18 7.23
CA LEU A 30 5.48 -18.48 6.03
C LEU A 30 6.31 -18.35 4.74
N ASP A 31 7.57 -17.97 4.82
CA ASP A 31 8.44 -17.71 3.66
C ASP A 31 7.83 -16.69 2.68
N ILE A 32 7.38 -15.56 3.21
CA ILE A 32 6.79 -14.45 2.45
C ILE A 32 7.72 -13.24 2.55
N PRO A 33 8.27 -12.71 1.43
CA PRO A 33 9.02 -11.47 1.45
C PRO A 33 8.17 -10.30 1.95
N LEU A 34 8.66 -9.54 2.93
CA LEU A 34 7.95 -8.43 3.57
C LEU A 34 8.60 -7.08 3.24
N TYR A 35 7.81 -6.14 2.78
CA TYR A 35 8.09 -4.70 2.77
C TYR A 35 7.29 -4.06 3.89
N PHE A 36 7.96 -3.49 4.89
CA PHE A 36 7.25 -2.82 5.98
C PHE A 36 6.75 -1.45 5.53
N LYS A 37 5.46 -1.20 5.72
CA LYS A 37 4.81 0.05 5.31
C LYS A 37 4.23 0.81 6.48
N SER A 38 4.54 2.10 6.57
CA SER A 38 3.73 3.06 7.33
C SER A 38 3.87 4.46 6.75
N SER A 39 2.83 5.29 6.89
CA SER A 39 2.87 6.68 6.43
C SER A 39 3.33 7.61 7.56
N PHE A 40 4.22 8.52 7.27
CA PHE A 40 4.63 9.58 8.20
C PHE A 40 3.62 10.73 8.26
N ASP A 41 2.81 10.89 7.23
CA ASP A 41 1.76 11.91 7.12
C ASP A 41 0.56 11.38 6.31
N LYS A 42 -0.63 11.79 6.69
CA LYS A 42 -1.88 11.61 5.96
C LYS A 42 -2.34 12.94 5.38
N ALA A 43 -1.70 13.37 4.27
CA ALA A 43 -1.87 14.69 3.69
C ALA A 43 -3.26 14.95 3.07
N ASN A 44 -4.02 13.89 2.75
CA ASN A 44 -5.31 13.96 2.02
C ASN A 44 -6.54 13.68 2.90
N ARG A 45 -6.50 14.05 4.19
CA ARG A 45 -7.64 13.89 5.09
C ARG A 45 -8.87 14.67 4.66
N THR A 46 -10.05 14.07 4.80
CA THR A 46 -11.34 14.73 4.55
C THR A 46 -11.61 15.82 5.58
N SER A 47 -11.29 15.58 6.86
CA SER A 47 -11.44 16.56 7.93
C SER A 47 -10.10 17.18 8.32
N SER A 48 -10.05 18.50 8.45
CA SER A 48 -8.87 19.24 8.92
C SER A 48 -8.49 18.93 10.37
N SER A 49 -9.43 18.42 11.18
CA SER A 49 -9.20 18.02 12.57
C SER A 49 -8.69 16.59 12.73
N SER A 50 -8.62 15.79 11.66
CA SER A 50 -8.13 14.42 11.73
C SER A 50 -6.61 14.38 11.97
N GLY A 51 -6.16 13.41 12.77
CA GLY A 51 -4.74 13.16 12.98
C GLY A 51 -4.00 12.88 11.67
N ARG A 52 -2.86 13.53 11.47
CA ARG A 52 -2.04 13.39 10.25
C ARG A 52 -0.86 12.43 10.40
N GLY A 53 -0.47 12.09 11.60
CA GLY A 53 0.76 11.33 11.89
C GLY A 53 1.83 12.22 12.55
N VAL A 54 3.06 11.69 12.61
CA VAL A 54 4.18 12.34 13.33
C VAL A 54 4.99 13.34 12.49
N GLY A 55 4.68 13.43 11.18
CA GLY A 55 5.43 14.25 10.23
C GLY A 55 6.69 13.57 9.68
N MET A 56 7.29 14.17 8.63
CA MET A 56 8.33 13.53 7.84
C MET A 56 9.60 13.23 8.66
N THR A 57 10.13 14.21 9.39
CA THR A 57 11.41 14.05 10.11
C THR A 57 11.35 12.91 11.13
N GLU A 58 10.36 12.93 12.00
CA GLU A 58 10.21 11.89 13.02
C GLU A 58 9.78 10.55 12.41
N GLY A 59 8.90 10.58 11.41
CA GLY A 59 8.47 9.38 10.72
C GLY A 59 9.62 8.65 10.02
N LEU A 60 10.49 9.36 9.33
CA LEU A 60 11.68 8.78 8.69
C LEU A 60 12.67 8.23 9.72
N ARG A 61 12.83 8.89 10.87
CA ARG A 61 13.66 8.37 11.97
C ARG A 61 13.12 7.02 12.47
N ILE A 62 11.81 6.93 12.70
CA ILE A 62 11.16 5.68 13.17
C ILE A 62 11.28 4.58 12.11
N LEU A 63 11.06 4.89 10.83
CA LEU A 63 11.20 3.92 9.75
C LEU A 63 12.66 3.43 9.59
N ALA A 64 13.64 4.32 9.78
CA ALA A 64 15.04 3.95 9.80
C ALA A 64 15.36 2.99 10.95
N GLU A 65 14.74 3.18 12.13
CA GLU A 65 14.89 2.27 13.27
C GLU A 65 14.31 0.87 12.96
N VAL A 66 13.13 0.79 12.32
CA VAL A 66 12.57 -0.49 11.84
C VAL A 66 13.56 -1.19 10.92
N LYS A 67 14.10 -0.46 9.94
CA LYS A 67 15.07 -1.00 8.99
C LYS A 67 16.33 -1.51 9.67
N GLN A 68 16.88 -0.75 10.61
CA GLN A 68 18.10 -1.11 11.34
C GLN A 68 17.90 -2.33 12.24
N ARG A 69 16.79 -2.38 12.99
CA ARG A 69 16.53 -3.48 13.95
C ARG A 69 16.15 -4.78 13.29
N TYR A 70 15.33 -4.70 12.24
CA TYR A 70 14.70 -5.88 11.65
C TYR A 70 15.24 -6.24 10.26
N GLY A 71 16.05 -5.36 9.64
CA GLY A 71 16.53 -5.56 8.27
C GLY A 71 15.43 -5.55 7.20
N LEU A 72 14.28 -4.96 7.53
CA LEU A 72 13.14 -4.92 6.61
C LEU A 72 13.29 -3.79 5.59
N PRO A 73 13.01 -4.05 4.30
CA PRO A 73 12.85 -2.99 3.32
C PRO A 73 11.62 -2.14 3.66
N ILE A 74 11.76 -0.83 3.51
CA ILE A 74 10.74 0.16 3.88
C ILE A 74 9.98 0.64 2.65
N LEU A 75 8.67 0.76 2.79
CA LEU A 75 7.78 1.47 1.89
C LEU A 75 7.06 2.60 2.64
N THR A 76 7.10 3.81 2.11
CA THR A 76 6.28 4.92 2.63
C THR A 76 5.78 5.80 1.49
N ASP A 77 4.69 6.52 1.72
CA ASP A 77 4.09 7.40 0.72
C ASP A 77 4.73 8.79 0.74
N VAL A 78 4.81 9.40 -0.45
CA VAL A 78 5.24 10.78 -0.69
C VAL A 78 4.10 11.57 -1.31
N HIS A 79 3.96 12.84 -0.93
CA HIS A 79 2.86 13.70 -1.36
C HIS A 79 3.33 14.90 -2.16
N GLU A 80 4.58 15.31 -1.97
CA GLU A 80 5.22 16.46 -2.60
C GLU A 80 6.59 16.06 -3.18
N SER A 81 6.98 16.67 -4.29
CA SER A 81 8.22 16.31 -4.99
C SER A 81 9.47 16.45 -4.12
N TYR A 82 9.52 17.46 -3.22
CA TYR A 82 10.67 17.68 -2.34
C TYR A 82 10.85 16.57 -1.29
N GLN A 83 9.83 15.77 -1.01
CA GLN A 83 9.90 14.65 -0.07
C GLN A 83 10.63 13.45 -0.66
N CYS A 84 10.67 13.31 -1.99
CA CYS A 84 11.17 12.09 -2.64
C CYS A 84 12.63 11.81 -2.30
N ALA A 85 13.51 12.81 -2.35
CA ALA A 85 14.93 12.62 -2.08
C ALA A 85 15.20 12.19 -0.62
N PRO A 86 14.73 12.89 0.43
CA PRO A 86 14.98 12.46 1.81
C PRO A 86 14.31 11.11 2.15
N VAL A 87 13.13 10.82 1.59
CA VAL A 87 12.47 9.51 1.77
C VAL A 87 13.29 8.38 1.15
N ALA A 88 13.90 8.60 -0.02
CA ALA A 88 14.71 7.61 -0.71
C ALA A 88 16.01 7.22 0.02
N GLU A 89 16.48 8.03 0.97
CA GLU A 89 17.61 7.66 1.82
C GLU A 89 17.27 6.47 2.74
N ILE A 90 16.00 6.36 3.14
CA ILE A 90 15.52 5.33 4.07
C ILE A 90 14.72 4.24 3.35
N ALA A 91 13.78 4.62 2.47
CA ALA A 91 12.85 3.69 1.84
C ALA A 91 13.38 3.09 0.53
N GLU A 92 13.14 1.81 0.33
CA GLU A 92 13.37 1.10 -0.93
C GLU A 92 12.25 1.33 -1.92
N VAL A 93 11.05 1.67 -1.43
CA VAL A 93 9.87 1.88 -2.26
C VAL A 93 9.19 3.18 -1.87
N LEU A 94 9.08 4.12 -2.81
CA LEU A 94 8.30 5.34 -2.68
C LEU A 94 6.89 5.08 -3.23
N GLN A 95 5.86 5.30 -2.42
CA GLN A 95 4.48 5.13 -2.84
C GLN A 95 3.86 6.45 -3.26
N ILE A 96 3.24 6.45 -4.44
CA ILE A 96 2.40 7.55 -4.93
C ILE A 96 0.95 7.25 -4.55
N PRO A 97 0.32 8.08 -3.70
CA PRO A 97 -1.10 7.94 -3.34
C PRO A 97 -2.03 7.99 -4.56
N ALA A 98 -3.17 7.31 -4.47
CA ALA A 98 -4.12 7.19 -5.57
C ALA A 98 -4.60 8.54 -6.13
N PHE A 99 -4.85 9.53 -5.29
CA PHE A 99 -5.25 10.87 -5.75
C PHE A 99 -4.15 11.61 -6.51
N LEU A 100 -2.89 11.26 -6.31
CA LEU A 100 -1.72 11.89 -6.89
C LEU A 100 -1.11 11.10 -8.06
N SER A 101 -1.74 10.00 -8.46
CA SER A 101 -1.23 9.07 -9.48
C SER A 101 -1.04 9.68 -10.88
N ARG A 102 -1.56 10.88 -11.13
CA ARG A 102 -1.39 11.62 -12.40
C ARG A 102 -0.43 12.81 -12.30
N GLN A 103 0.10 13.14 -11.11
CA GLN A 103 0.96 14.31 -10.89
C GLN A 103 2.34 14.09 -11.49
N THR A 104 2.63 14.80 -12.59
CA THR A 104 3.85 14.60 -13.39
C THR A 104 5.11 14.83 -12.56
N ASP A 105 5.21 15.98 -11.91
CA ASP A 105 6.41 16.36 -11.15
C ASP A 105 6.70 15.41 -9.99
N LEU A 106 5.64 14.92 -9.31
CA LEU A 106 5.79 13.96 -8.21
C LEU A 106 6.27 12.59 -8.72
N LEU A 107 5.68 12.09 -9.81
CA LEU A 107 6.07 10.82 -10.44
C LEU A 107 7.53 10.86 -10.92
N GLN A 108 7.92 11.95 -11.58
CA GLN A 108 9.28 12.13 -12.06
C GLN A 108 10.28 12.29 -10.91
N ALA A 109 9.96 13.10 -9.90
CA ALA A 109 10.81 13.25 -8.71
C ALA A 109 11.02 11.90 -7.98
N ALA A 110 9.98 11.10 -7.83
CA ALA A 110 10.10 9.76 -7.25
C ALA A 110 10.97 8.83 -8.12
N ALA A 111 10.78 8.82 -9.43
CA ALA A 111 11.55 7.99 -10.36
C ALA A 111 13.04 8.37 -10.38
N LEU A 112 13.36 9.65 -10.32
CA LEU A 112 14.75 10.17 -10.28
C LEU A 112 15.54 9.71 -9.04
N THR A 113 14.88 9.28 -7.97
CA THR A 113 15.57 8.73 -6.79
C THR A 113 16.25 7.38 -7.05
N GLY A 114 15.92 6.69 -8.15
CA GLY A 114 16.39 5.34 -8.46
C GLY A 114 15.75 4.24 -7.61
N ARG A 115 14.83 4.59 -6.70
CA ARG A 115 14.06 3.64 -5.90
C ARG A 115 12.87 3.06 -6.69
N ILE A 116 12.25 2.02 -6.16
CA ILE A 116 11.00 1.50 -6.72
C ILE A 116 9.90 2.53 -6.50
N VAL A 117 9.12 2.82 -7.55
CA VAL A 117 7.95 3.69 -7.45
C VAL A 117 6.68 2.83 -7.48
N ASN A 118 6.00 2.73 -6.35
CA ASN A 118 4.71 2.04 -6.27
C ASN A 118 3.58 3.04 -6.53
N ILE A 119 2.86 2.92 -7.64
CA ILE A 119 1.80 3.85 -8.03
C ILE A 119 0.45 3.23 -7.73
N LYS A 120 -0.29 3.80 -6.79
CA LYS A 120 -1.68 3.41 -6.54
C LYS A 120 -2.57 3.95 -7.63
N LYS A 121 -3.33 3.06 -8.30
CA LYS A 121 -4.31 3.49 -9.31
C LYS A 121 -5.37 4.39 -8.68
N GLY A 122 -5.57 5.58 -9.26
CA GLY A 122 -6.65 6.48 -8.83
C GLY A 122 -8.01 5.81 -8.97
N GLN A 123 -8.92 6.07 -8.02
CA GLN A 123 -10.28 5.53 -8.03
C GLN A 123 -11.08 5.97 -9.27
N PHE A 124 -10.66 7.07 -9.89
CA PHE A 124 -11.25 7.67 -11.10
C PHE A 124 -10.58 7.21 -12.40
N MET A 125 -9.54 6.35 -12.32
CA MET A 125 -8.75 5.91 -13.47
C MET A 125 -9.18 4.53 -13.95
N ALA A 126 -9.19 4.38 -15.27
CA ALA A 126 -9.23 3.07 -15.89
C ALA A 126 -7.84 2.37 -15.79
N PRO A 127 -7.77 1.03 -15.82
CA PRO A 127 -6.48 0.33 -15.76
C PRO A 127 -5.51 0.71 -16.89
N TRP A 128 -5.99 1.04 -18.07
CA TRP A 128 -5.15 1.48 -19.20
C TRP A 128 -4.58 2.89 -19.03
N ASP A 129 -5.17 3.76 -18.20
CA ASP A 129 -4.64 5.09 -17.91
C ASP A 129 -3.31 5.02 -17.11
N MET A 130 -3.02 3.87 -16.48
CA MET A 130 -1.77 3.67 -15.75
C MET A 130 -0.55 3.67 -16.67
N SER A 131 -0.72 3.42 -17.97
CA SER A 131 0.35 3.57 -18.97
C SER A 131 0.94 4.98 -18.97
N GLY A 132 0.10 6.01 -18.82
CA GLY A 132 0.55 7.40 -18.74
C GLY A 132 1.39 7.71 -17.50
N ALA A 133 1.04 7.12 -16.35
CA ALA A 133 1.83 7.27 -15.13
C ALA A 133 3.21 6.58 -15.25
N ILE A 134 3.23 5.38 -15.83
CA ILE A 134 4.49 4.65 -16.11
C ILE A 134 5.37 5.46 -17.08
N ALA A 135 4.78 6.01 -18.16
CA ALA A 135 5.51 6.78 -19.16
C ALA A 135 6.23 7.97 -18.53
N LYS A 136 5.57 8.71 -17.62
CA LYS A 136 6.17 9.84 -16.88
C LYS A 136 7.39 9.42 -16.04
N CYS A 137 7.31 8.27 -15.36
CA CYS A 137 8.45 7.74 -14.62
C CYS A 137 9.59 7.35 -15.56
N ARG A 138 9.29 6.65 -16.66
CA ARG A 138 10.29 6.16 -17.63
C ARG A 138 10.91 7.27 -18.48
N GLU A 139 10.24 8.41 -18.64
CA GLU A 139 10.79 9.57 -19.32
C GLU A 139 12.10 10.06 -18.68
N VAL A 140 12.15 10.08 -17.34
CA VAL A 140 13.32 10.56 -16.58
C VAL A 140 14.18 9.42 -16.04
N ALA A 141 13.64 8.22 -15.92
CA ALA A 141 14.31 7.01 -15.43
C ALA A 141 13.92 5.80 -16.30
N PRO A 142 14.46 5.62 -17.51
CA PRO A 142 14.04 4.58 -18.46
C PRO A 142 14.13 3.15 -17.91
N GLN A 143 15.07 2.88 -17.00
CA GLN A 143 15.24 1.59 -16.32
C GLN A 143 14.65 1.56 -14.91
N GLY A 144 13.93 2.63 -14.51
CA GLY A 144 13.29 2.73 -13.20
C GLY A 144 12.26 1.63 -12.97
N LYS A 145 12.27 1.10 -11.77
CA LYS A 145 11.32 0.04 -11.36
C LYS A 145 10.00 0.67 -10.91
N VAL A 146 8.91 0.28 -11.56
CA VAL A 146 7.56 0.74 -11.25
C VAL A 146 6.70 -0.46 -10.86
N TRP A 147 5.95 -0.35 -9.76
CA TRP A 147 4.87 -1.27 -9.38
C TRP A 147 3.53 -0.58 -9.56
N LEU A 148 2.50 -1.32 -9.89
CA LEU A 148 1.14 -0.81 -10.04
C LEU A 148 0.24 -1.44 -8.98
N THR A 149 -0.48 -0.61 -8.24
CA THR A 149 -1.38 -1.07 -7.18
C THR A 149 -2.83 -0.80 -7.53
N GLU A 150 -3.62 -1.87 -7.65
CA GLU A 150 -5.09 -1.81 -7.71
C GLU A 150 -5.65 -1.61 -6.29
N ARG A 151 -6.64 -0.73 -6.15
CA ARG A 151 -7.28 -0.38 -4.87
C ARG A 151 -8.77 -0.06 -4.96
N GLY A 152 -9.40 -0.44 -6.05
CA GLY A 152 -10.79 -0.16 -6.35
C GLY A 152 -11.01 1.14 -7.12
N SER A 153 -12.12 1.20 -7.80
CA SER A 153 -12.63 2.35 -8.56
C SER A 153 -13.91 2.88 -7.93
N SER A 154 -14.14 4.19 -8.02
CA SER A 154 -15.38 4.80 -7.55
C SER A 154 -16.57 4.29 -8.35
N PHE A 155 -17.62 3.90 -7.65
CA PHE A 155 -18.88 3.47 -8.23
C PHE A 155 -20.05 4.21 -7.53
N GLY A 156 -20.50 5.28 -8.13
CA GLY A 156 -21.44 6.20 -7.49
C GLY A 156 -20.80 6.97 -6.33
N TYR A 157 -21.60 7.27 -5.32
CA TYR A 157 -21.18 8.00 -4.14
C TYR A 157 -20.83 7.01 -2.99
N GLY A 158 -19.61 7.11 -2.45
CA GLY A 158 -19.21 6.41 -1.24
C GLY A 158 -18.89 4.92 -1.39
N ASN A 159 -18.99 4.32 -2.56
CA ASN A 159 -18.66 2.93 -2.81
C ASN A 159 -17.47 2.77 -3.73
N LEU A 160 -16.69 1.72 -3.50
CA LEU A 160 -15.64 1.26 -4.39
C LEU A 160 -15.97 -0.13 -4.91
N VAL A 161 -15.59 -0.39 -6.16
CA VAL A 161 -15.70 -1.69 -6.80
C VAL A 161 -14.33 -2.08 -7.34
N VAL A 162 -13.91 -3.31 -7.08
CA VAL A 162 -12.70 -3.87 -7.68
C VAL A 162 -13.07 -4.60 -8.96
N ASP A 163 -12.55 -4.10 -10.08
CA ASP A 163 -12.55 -4.85 -11.31
C ASP A 163 -11.33 -5.80 -11.30
N MET A 164 -11.57 -7.08 -11.06
CA MET A 164 -10.51 -8.09 -11.05
C MET A 164 -9.81 -8.22 -12.41
N THR A 165 -10.46 -7.85 -13.52
CA THR A 165 -9.81 -7.82 -14.84
C THR A 165 -8.78 -6.71 -14.96
N SER A 166 -8.83 -5.69 -14.11
CA SER A 166 -7.84 -4.61 -14.07
C SER A 166 -6.44 -5.12 -13.75
N LEU A 167 -6.33 -6.16 -12.91
CA LEU A 167 -5.07 -6.80 -12.55
C LEU A 167 -4.40 -7.43 -13.80
N VAL A 168 -5.18 -8.09 -14.62
CA VAL A 168 -4.71 -8.69 -15.88
C VAL A 168 -4.29 -7.61 -16.87
N ARG A 169 -5.12 -6.57 -17.06
CA ARG A 169 -4.85 -5.48 -18.01
C ARG A 169 -3.59 -4.67 -17.63
N MET A 170 -3.42 -4.36 -16.36
CA MET A 170 -2.22 -3.63 -15.91
C MET A 170 -0.94 -4.46 -16.03
N ARG A 171 -1.02 -5.78 -15.96
CA ARG A 171 0.13 -6.67 -16.14
C ARG A 171 0.77 -6.57 -17.54
N GLU A 172 -0.03 -6.21 -18.55
CA GLU A 172 0.46 -6.02 -19.93
C GLU A 172 1.54 -4.95 -20.05
N TYR A 173 1.65 -4.05 -19.07
CA TYR A 173 2.70 -3.00 -19.03
C TYR A 173 4.05 -3.51 -18.50
N GLY A 174 4.16 -4.80 -18.16
CA GLY A 174 5.41 -5.42 -17.70
C GLY A 174 5.87 -4.91 -16.32
N CYS A 175 4.93 -4.45 -15.49
CA CYS A 175 5.17 -4.02 -14.11
C CYS A 175 4.62 -5.06 -13.14
N PRO A 176 5.26 -5.28 -11.98
CA PRO A 176 4.65 -6.03 -10.88
C PRO A 176 3.32 -5.42 -10.45
N ILE A 177 2.33 -6.30 -10.24
CA ILE A 177 0.97 -5.91 -9.86
C ILE A 177 0.75 -6.19 -8.39
N VAL A 178 0.40 -5.14 -7.66
CA VAL A 178 0.04 -5.19 -6.24
C VAL A 178 -1.47 -5.02 -6.09
N PHE A 179 -2.06 -5.80 -5.22
CA PHE A 179 -3.46 -5.63 -4.83
C PHE A 179 -3.56 -5.08 -3.41
N ASP A 180 -4.14 -3.90 -3.26
CA ASP A 180 -4.42 -3.28 -1.97
C ASP A 180 -5.82 -3.70 -1.50
N ALA A 181 -5.86 -4.72 -0.66
CA ALA A 181 -7.11 -5.29 -0.20
C ALA A 181 -7.81 -4.42 0.85
N THR A 182 -7.04 -3.71 1.69
CA THR A 182 -7.60 -2.89 2.77
C THR A 182 -8.27 -1.62 2.26
N HIS A 183 -7.68 -0.95 1.27
CA HIS A 183 -8.29 0.25 0.70
C HIS A 183 -9.38 -0.07 -0.33
N SER A 184 -9.44 -1.29 -0.85
CA SER A 184 -10.50 -1.72 -1.78
C SER A 184 -11.88 -1.82 -1.14
N VAL A 185 -11.95 -1.93 0.19
CA VAL A 185 -13.21 -2.01 0.96
C VAL A 185 -13.58 -0.69 1.65
N GLN A 186 -12.85 0.40 1.34
CA GLN A 186 -13.19 1.72 1.85
C GLN A 186 -14.55 2.19 1.32
N GLN A 187 -15.23 2.95 2.15
CA GLN A 187 -16.41 3.74 1.80
C GLN A 187 -16.08 5.22 2.04
N PRO A 188 -15.50 5.90 1.06
CA PRO A 188 -15.07 7.28 1.21
C PRO A 188 -16.22 8.18 1.67
N SER A 189 -15.97 8.99 2.71
CA SER A 189 -16.93 9.99 3.24
C SER A 189 -18.29 9.44 3.72
N SER A 190 -18.44 8.14 3.89
CA SER A 190 -19.75 7.53 4.24
C SER A 190 -20.19 7.78 5.69
N ALA A 191 -19.27 8.10 6.59
CA ALA A 191 -19.54 8.31 8.01
C ALA A 191 -19.28 9.78 8.41
N LYS A 192 -20.18 10.70 8.03
CA LYS A 192 -20.14 12.13 8.41
C LYS A 192 -18.74 12.79 8.21
N GLY A 193 -18.10 12.55 7.07
CA GLY A 193 -16.79 13.09 6.75
C GLY A 193 -15.61 12.23 7.20
N VAL A 194 -15.84 11.05 7.74
CA VAL A 194 -14.83 10.03 8.02
C VAL A 194 -14.98 8.89 7.00
N THR A 195 -13.87 8.31 6.58
CA THR A 195 -13.87 7.12 5.72
C THR A 195 -14.38 5.93 6.51
N GLY A 196 -15.50 5.35 6.06
CA GLY A 196 -16.00 4.07 6.51
C GLY A 196 -15.38 2.92 5.72
N GLY A 197 -15.82 1.69 6.00
CA GLY A 197 -15.40 0.49 5.29
C GLY A 197 -15.90 -0.78 5.95
N ASN A 198 -15.56 -1.91 5.34
CA ASN A 198 -15.91 -3.22 5.86
C ASN A 198 -14.72 -4.17 5.78
N ARG A 199 -13.94 -4.28 6.88
CA ARG A 199 -12.77 -5.16 6.96
C ARG A 199 -13.09 -6.65 6.72
N GLU A 200 -14.34 -7.08 6.94
CA GLU A 200 -14.76 -8.46 6.72
C GLU A 200 -14.75 -8.85 5.23
N LEU A 201 -14.80 -7.86 4.33
CA LEU A 201 -14.70 -8.09 2.89
C LEU A 201 -13.25 -8.20 2.39
N VAL A 202 -12.25 -7.90 3.23
CA VAL A 202 -10.83 -7.99 2.85
C VAL A 202 -10.43 -9.42 2.50
N PRO A 203 -10.70 -10.46 3.32
CA PRO A 203 -10.31 -11.83 2.99
C PRO A 203 -10.92 -12.37 1.68
N PRO A 204 -12.22 -12.18 1.37
CA PRO A 204 -12.78 -12.55 0.08
C PRO A 204 -12.08 -11.91 -1.12
N LEU A 205 -11.75 -10.61 -1.03
CA LEU A 205 -11.05 -9.90 -2.10
C LEU A 205 -9.60 -10.38 -2.27
N ILE A 206 -8.91 -10.72 -1.19
CA ILE A 206 -7.57 -11.32 -1.26
C ILE A 206 -7.62 -12.62 -2.05
N ARG A 207 -8.56 -13.54 -1.74
CA ARG A 207 -8.71 -14.81 -2.46
C ARG A 207 -8.95 -14.58 -3.95
N ALA A 208 -9.84 -13.65 -4.30
CA ALA A 208 -10.15 -13.34 -5.68
C ALA A 208 -8.92 -12.79 -6.44
N ALA A 209 -8.20 -11.83 -5.84
CA ALA A 209 -7.00 -11.23 -6.45
C ALA A 209 -5.86 -12.25 -6.61
N LEU A 210 -5.65 -13.13 -5.62
CA LEU A 210 -4.66 -14.20 -5.69
C LEU A 210 -5.02 -15.23 -6.76
N ALA A 211 -6.30 -15.60 -6.90
CA ALA A 211 -6.76 -16.51 -7.94
C ALA A 211 -6.54 -15.95 -9.35
N VAL A 212 -6.74 -14.64 -9.55
CA VAL A 212 -6.36 -13.94 -10.80
C VAL A 212 -4.86 -13.92 -10.98
N GLY A 213 -4.13 -13.82 -9.87
CA GLY A 213 -2.69 -13.77 -9.79
C GLY A 213 -2.16 -12.34 -9.68
N ILE A 214 -1.54 -12.07 -8.57
CA ILE A 214 -0.84 -10.82 -8.24
C ILE A 214 0.61 -11.13 -7.88
N ASP A 215 1.46 -10.10 -7.89
CA ASP A 215 2.87 -10.24 -7.48
C ASP A 215 3.04 -9.80 -6.02
N GLY A 216 2.24 -8.82 -5.58
CA GLY A 216 2.25 -8.31 -4.22
C GLY A 216 0.86 -8.13 -3.61
N LEU A 217 0.75 -8.36 -2.32
CA LEU A 217 -0.44 -8.08 -1.52
C LEU A 217 -0.14 -6.91 -0.57
N PHE A 218 -1.01 -5.90 -0.56
CA PHE A 218 -0.90 -4.75 0.33
C PHE A 218 -2.00 -4.82 1.40
N LEU A 219 -1.58 -4.75 2.68
CA LEU A 219 -2.46 -4.80 3.85
C LEU A 219 -2.09 -3.70 4.86
N GLU A 220 -3.07 -2.97 5.36
CA GLU A 220 -2.89 -2.18 6.56
C GLU A 220 -3.33 -2.99 7.79
N VAL A 221 -2.48 -3.02 8.80
CA VAL A 221 -2.68 -3.80 10.02
C VAL A 221 -2.43 -2.94 11.25
N HIS A 222 -3.16 -3.20 12.33
CA HIS A 222 -3.01 -2.46 13.57
C HIS A 222 -3.25 -3.40 14.78
N PRO A 223 -2.54 -3.24 15.91
CA PRO A 223 -2.79 -4.03 17.12
C PRO A 223 -4.24 -3.94 17.61
N ASP A 224 -4.81 -2.74 17.58
CA ASP A 224 -6.21 -2.45 17.91
C ASP A 224 -6.80 -1.48 16.88
N PRO A 225 -7.30 -1.97 15.72
CA PRO A 225 -7.77 -1.12 14.63
C PRO A 225 -8.85 -0.11 15.03
N ASP A 226 -9.66 -0.43 16.02
CA ASP A 226 -10.75 0.44 16.44
C ASP A 226 -10.25 1.73 17.14
N LYS A 227 -8.97 1.76 17.55
CA LYS A 227 -8.28 2.94 18.10
C LYS A 227 -7.39 3.66 17.10
N ALA A 228 -7.23 3.13 15.89
CA ALA A 228 -6.35 3.70 14.89
C ALA A 228 -6.77 5.13 14.50
N ILE A 229 -5.80 6.03 14.34
CA ILE A 229 -6.05 7.43 13.94
C ILE A 229 -6.51 7.55 12.48
N SER A 230 -6.34 6.49 11.69
CA SER A 230 -6.67 6.44 10.27
C SER A 230 -7.24 5.08 9.88
N ASP A 231 -8.20 5.07 8.96
CA ASP A 231 -8.74 3.87 8.31
C ASP A 231 -9.15 2.74 9.29
N ALA A 232 -9.61 3.12 10.48
CA ALA A 232 -10.00 2.22 11.56
C ALA A 232 -10.95 1.10 11.11
N ALA A 233 -11.91 1.41 10.22
CA ALA A 233 -12.89 0.46 9.71
C ALA A 233 -12.30 -0.58 8.73
N ASN A 234 -11.12 -0.33 8.16
CA ASN A 234 -10.52 -1.15 7.09
C ASN A 234 -9.29 -1.90 7.55
N GLN A 235 -8.52 -1.36 8.49
CA GLN A 235 -7.31 -2.02 8.99
C GLN A 235 -7.64 -3.38 9.59
N LEU A 236 -6.78 -4.35 9.32
CA LEU A 236 -6.88 -5.70 9.88
C LEU A 236 -6.29 -5.76 11.29
N ARG A 237 -6.78 -6.65 12.12
CA ARG A 237 -6.15 -6.93 13.41
C ARG A 237 -4.84 -7.67 13.20
N LEU A 238 -3.78 -7.17 13.81
CA LEU A 238 -2.45 -7.78 13.73
C LEU A 238 -2.50 -9.25 14.18
N ALA A 239 -3.24 -9.56 15.23
CA ALA A 239 -3.43 -10.92 15.74
C ALA A 239 -4.05 -11.92 14.73
N ASP A 240 -4.77 -11.44 13.72
CA ASP A 240 -5.39 -12.28 12.69
C ASP A 240 -4.48 -12.53 11.48
N ILE A 241 -3.35 -11.81 11.38
CA ILE A 241 -2.56 -11.75 10.15
C ILE A 241 -1.95 -13.10 9.80
N ARG A 242 -1.49 -13.88 10.78
CA ARG A 242 -0.93 -15.22 10.55
C ARG A 242 -1.94 -16.14 9.85
N ARG A 243 -3.16 -16.21 10.38
CA ARG A 243 -4.23 -17.04 9.81
C ARG A 243 -4.56 -16.59 8.38
N LEU A 244 -4.68 -15.28 8.16
CA LEU A 244 -4.99 -14.72 6.85
C LEU A 244 -3.89 -15.03 5.81
N LEU A 245 -2.62 -14.84 6.18
CA LEU A 245 -1.50 -15.10 5.27
C LEU A 245 -1.29 -16.59 4.98
N THR A 246 -1.58 -17.46 5.96
CA THR A 246 -1.57 -18.91 5.75
C THR A 246 -2.59 -19.31 4.68
N GLU A 247 -3.82 -18.79 4.78
CA GLU A 247 -4.85 -19.00 3.77
C GLU A 247 -4.45 -18.38 2.41
N ALA A 248 -3.96 -17.15 2.40
CA ALA A 248 -3.54 -16.45 1.20
C ALA A 248 -2.45 -17.23 0.42
N LYS A 249 -1.47 -17.81 1.14
CA LYS A 249 -0.41 -18.61 0.54
C LYS A 249 -0.94 -19.81 -0.26
N VAL A 250 -1.99 -20.47 0.21
CA VAL A 250 -2.61 -21.60 -0.51
C VAL A 250 -3.18 -21.14 -1.85
N PHE A 251 -3.85 -20.00 -1.91
CA PHE A 251 -4.38 -19.45 -3.16
C PHE A 251 -3.27 -18.98 -4.11
N ASP A 252 -2.21 -18.36 -3.58
CA ASP A 252 -1.05 -17.95 -4.36
C ASP A 252 -0.34 -19.16 -5.01
N GLU A 253 -0.11 -20.22 -4.25
CA GLU A 253 0.49 -21.47 -4.75
C GLU A 253 -0.38 -22.13 -5.82
N LEU A 254 -1.71 -22.14 -5.66
CA LEU A 254 -2.62 -22.69 -6.64
C LEU A 254 -2.58 -21.88 -7.94
N ALA A 255 -2.62 -20.55 -7.86
CA ALA A 255 -2.54 -19.68 -9.02
C ALA A 255 -1.22 -19.84 -9.80
N HIS A 256 -0.10 -20.08 -9.12
CA HIS A 256 1.20 -20.33 -9.76
C HIS A 256 1.27 -21.69 -10.49
N LYS A 257 0.52 -22.70 -10.05
CA LYS A 257 0.46 -24.01 -10.71
C LYS A 257 -0.38 -24.01 -11.98
N THR A 258 -1.24 -23.00 -12.16
CA THR A 258 -2.19 -22.91 -13.28
C THR A 258 -1.76 -21.89 -14.35
N ARG A 259 -0.64 -21.19 -14.14
CA ARG A 259 0.02 -20.31 -15.10
C ARG A 259 1.14 -21.06 -15.83
#